data_ddf84d8df2ddf74239765d68115e7e6e
#
_entry.id   ddf84d8df2ddf74239765d68115e7e6e
#
_cell.length_a   1.000
_cell.length_b   1.000
_cell.length_c   1.000
_cell.angle_alpha   90.00
_cell.angle_beta   90.00
_cell.angle_gamma   90.00
#
_symmetry.space_group_name_H-M   'P 1'
#
loop_
_entity.id
_entity.type
_entity.pdbx_description
1 polymer ?
#
loop_
_entity_poly.entity_id
_entity_poly.type
_entity_poly.pdbx_seq_one_letter_code
_entity_poly.pdbx_strand_id
1 'polypeptide(L)'
;IYDPTCGSGSLLLKAHDEAKSRTGLDLAIYGQEMDNATSALARMNMILHDCPTAEIWQDNTLSSPHFADKHGRLKTFDYVVANPPFSTKAWANGFDPGNDLYGRFAFGLPPAKNGDYAFLLHVLASLNSTGKGAVILPHGVLFRGGAEAAIRRRIVGHGFIKGLIGL
;
A
#
# COMPACT_ATOMS: atom_id res chain seq x y z
N ILE A 1 -5.54 -2.15 10.06
CA ILE A 1 -4.92 -2.63 8.80
C ILE A 1 -5.29 -1.72 7.63
N TYR A 2 -4.36 -1.52 6.69
CA TYR A 2 -4.55 -0.69 5.51
C TYR A 2 -4.10 -1.40 4.23
N ASP A 3 -4.86 -1.21 3.14
CA ASP A 3 -4.48 -1.63 1.79
C ASP A 3 -4.65 -0.43 0.83
N PRO A 4 -3.55 0.11 0.28
CA PRO A 4 -3.58 1.25 -0.64
C PRO A 4 -4.12 0.92 -2.04
N THR A 5 -4.32 -0.35 -2.37
CA THR A 5 -4.81 -0.85 -3.67
C THR A 5 -5.78 -2.00 -3.45
N CYS A 6 -6.79 -1.75 -2.61
CA CYS A 6 -7.55 -2.83 -1.96
C CYS A 6 -8.41 -3.68 -2.90
N GLY A 7 -8.60 -3.27 -4.14
CA GLY A 7 -9.43 -3.98 -5.09
C GLY A 7 -10.83 -4.22 -4.53
N SER A 8 -11.29 -5.45 -4.53
CA SER A 8 -12.57 -5.86 -3.92
C SER A 8 -12.55 -5.96 -2.39
N GLY A 9 -11.42 -5.66 -1.74
CA GLY A 9 -11.25 -5.78 -0.29
C GLY A 9 -10.93 -7.19 0.21
N SER A 10 -10.77 -8.16 -0.67
CA SER A 10 -10.60 -9.57 -0.29
C SER A 10 -9.38 -9.83 0.60
N LEU A 11 -8.27 -9.11 0.36
CA LEU A 11 -7.05 -9.26 1.17
C LEU A 11 -7.26 -8.71 2.58
N LEU A 12 -7.93 -7.56 2.71
CA LEU A 12 -8.30 -6.96 3.99
C LEU A 12 -9.23 -7.88 4.80
N LEU A 13 -10.26 -8.44 4.17
CA LEU A 13 -11.19 -9.37 4.82
C LEU A 13 -10.49 -10.64 5.31
N LYS A 14 -9.64 -11.25 4.48
CA LYS A 14 -8.88 -12.43 4.90
C LYS A 14 -7.94 -12.13 6.09
N ALA A 15 -7.29 -10.98 6.08
CA ALA A 15 -6.43 -10.57 7.18
C ALA A 15 -7.24 -10.30 8.47
N HIS A 16 -8.43 -9.70 8.34
CA HIS A 16 -9.36 -9.48 9.45
C HIS A 16 -9.85 -10.81 10.05
N ASP A 17 -10.34 -11.73 9.21
CA ASP A 17 -10.83 -13.04 9.64
C ASP A 17 -9.74 -13.85 10.37
N GLU A 18 -8.52 -13.84 9.84
CA GLU A 18 -7.37 -14.52 10.46
C GLU A 18 -7.02 -13.89 11.82
N ALA A 19 -7.00 -12.58 11.92
CA ALA A 19 -6.74 -11.88 13.18
C ALA A 19 -7.83 -12.20 14.21
N LYS A 20 -9.10 -12.11 13.81
CA LYS A 20 -10.26 -12.41 14.66
C LYS A 20 -10.26 -13.85 15.15
N SER A 21 -9.95 -14.82 14.28
CA SER A 21 -9.90 -16.23 14.66
C SER A 21 -8.80 -16.53 15.67
N ARG A 22 -7.65 -15.81 15.60
CA ARG A 22 -6.51 -16.04 16.51
C ARG A 22 -6.57 -15.26 17.81
N THR A 23 -7.12 -14.07 17.77
CA THR A 23 -7.04 -13.13 18.91
C THR A 23 -8.39 -12.76 19.50
N GLY A 24 -9.49 -13.04 18.79
CA GLY A 24 -10.83 -12.58 19.14
C GLY A 24 -11.07 -11.09 18.90
N LEU A 25 -10.10 -10.37 18.33
CA LEU A 25 -10.17 -8.91 18.12
C LEU A 25 -10.52 -8.58 16.67
N ASP A 26 -11.40 -7.59 16.51
CA ASP A 26 -11.69 -6.99 15.22
C ASP A 26 -10.61 -5.97 14.85
N LEU A 27 -10.17 -6.00 13.58
CA LEU A 27 -9.26 -4.98 13.05
C LEU A 27 -10.05 -3.78 12.53
N ALA A 28 -9.55 -2.57 12.80
CA ALA A 28 -9.98 -1.39 12.05
C ALA A 28 -9.43 -1.50 10.61
N ILE A 29 -10.34 -1.47 9.63
CA ILE A 29 -10.02 -1.72 8.21
C ILE A 29 -10.05 -0.41 7.43
N TYR A 30 -8.98 -0.15 6.69
CA TYR A 30 -8.82 0.99 5.80
C TYR A 30 -8.41 0.51 4.42
N GLY A 31 -9.03 1.03 3.38
CA GLY A 31 -8.69 0.67 2.00
C GLY A 31 -8.82 1.85 1.06
N GLN A 32 -7.98 1.87 0.04
CA GLN A 32 -8.12 2.82 -1.06
C GLN A 32 -8.07 2.09 -2.39
N GLU A 33 -8.97 2.45 -3.31
CA GLU A 33 -9.09 1.84 -4.64
C GLU A 33 -9.38 2.93 -5.68
N MET A 34 -8.66 2.90 -6.79
CA MET A 34 -8.79 3.92 -7.83
C MET A 34 -10.07 3.73 -8.67
N ASP A 35 -10.43 2.49 -8.98
CA ASP A 35 -11.60 2.18 -9.80
C ASP A 35 -12.89 2.30 -9.00
N ASN A 36 -13.86 3.07 -9.52
CA ASN A 36 -15.10 3.34 -8.85
C ASN A 36 -15.97 2.10 -8.64
N ALA A 37 -16.09 1.25 -9.66
CA ALA A 37 -16.91 0.03 -9.57
C ALA A 37 -16.29 -0.96 -8.57
N THR A 38 -14.99 -1.12 -8.62
CA THR A 38 -14.24 -2.00 -7.72
C THR A 38 -14.28 -1.50 -6.28
N SER A 39 -14.19 -0.18 -6.04
CA SER A 39 -14.31 0.39 -4.70
C SER A 39 -15.72 0.23 -4.13
N ALA A 40 -16.77 0.32 -4.97
CA ALA A 40 -18.14 0.04 -4.56
C ALA A 40 -18.32 -1.45 -4.18
N LEU A 41 -17.73 -2.35 -4.96
CA LEU A 41 -17.71 -3.78 -4.63
C LEU A 41 -17.00 -4.05 -3.30
N ALA A 42 -15.87 -3.38 -3.05
CA ALA A 42 -15.16 -3.51 -1.78
C ALA A 42 -16.06 -3.10 -0.59
N ARG A 43 -16.74 -1.96 -0.70
CA ARG A 43 -17.70 -1.51 0.34
C ARG A 43 -18.82 -2.51 0.57
N MET A 44 -19.39 -3.07 -0.49
CA MET A 44 -20.41 -4.12 -0.37
C MET A 44 -19.86 -5.36 0.34
N ASN A 45 -18.66 -5.80 -0.03
CA ASN A 45 -18.01 -6.94 0.61
C ASN A 45 -17.77 -6.70 2.10
N MET A 46 -17.33 -5.49 2.51
CA MET A 46 -17.16 -5.17 3.93
C MET A 46 -18.48 -5.32 4.70
N ILE A 47 -19.60 -4.85 4.14
CA ILE A 47 -20.93 -4.99 4.77
C ILE A 47 -21.34 -6.47 4.85
N LEU A 48 -21.17 -7.23 3.76
CA LEU A 48 -21.56 -8.65 3.71
C LEU A 48 -20.74 -9.54 4.65
N HIS A 49 -19.55 -9.10 5.05
CA HIS A 49 -18.65 -9.81 5.96
C HIS A 49 -18.61 -9.19 7.38
N ASP A 50 -19.69 -8.51 7.78
CA ASP A 50 -19.84 -7.92 9.12
C ASP A 50 -18.74 -6.94 9.51
N CYS A 51 -18.17 -6.21 8.54
CA CYS A 51 -17.18 -5.15 8.74
C CYS A 51 -17.73 -3.76 8.35
N PRO A 52 -18.90 -3.31 8.89
CA PRO A 52 -19.55 -2.08 8.43
C PRO A 52 -18.78 -0.80 8.79
N THR A 53 -17.82 -0.88 9.70
CA THR A 53 -16.97 0.24 10.12
C THR A 53 -15.72 0.41 9.25
N ALA A 54 -15.55 -0.45 8.23
CA ALA A 54 -14.43 -0.34 7.30
C ALA A 54 -14.51 0.95 6.49
N GLU A 55 -13.39 1.66 6.40
CA GLU A 55 -13.26 2.88 5.63
C GLU A 55 -12.64 2.57 4.27
N ILE A 56 -13.47 2.49 3.22
CA ILE A 56 -13.00 2.27 1.84
C ILE A 56 -13.21 3.55 1.03
N TRP A 57 -12.11 4.12 0.54
CA TRP A 57 -12.12 5.36 -0.22
C TRP A 57 -11.81 5.12 -1.70
N GLN A 58 -12.52 5.87 -2.57
CA GLN A 58 -12.29 5.80 -4.02
C GLN A 58 -11.43 6.97 -4.45
N ASP A 59 -10.16 6.72 -4.72
CA ASP A 59 -9.24 7.65 -5.39
C ASP A 59 -7.90 6.94 -5.70
N ASN A 60 -7.04 7.61 -6.49
CA ASN A 60 -5.70 7.12 -6.77
C ASN A 60 -4.77 7.37 -5.58
N THR A 61 -4.35 6.31 -4.93
CA THR A 61 -3.47 6.33 -3.74
C THR A 61 -2.15 7.08 -3.96
N LEU A 62 -1.60 7.07 -5.17
CA LEU A 62 -0.32 7.74 -5.43
C LEU A 62 -0.50 9.25 -5.62
N SER A 63 -1.51 9.69 -6.37
CA SER A 63 -1.75 11.12 -6.61
C SER A 63 -2.59 11.79 -5.52
N SER A 64 -3.50 11.05 -4.89
CA SER A 64 -4.47 11.55 -3.92
C SER A 64 -4.63 10.59 -2.75
N PRO A 65 -3.61 10.38 -1.90
CA PRO A 65 -3.75 9.53 -0.73
C PRO A 65 -4.78 10.13 0.24
N HIS A 66 -5.86 9.40 0.48
CA HIS A 66 -6.97 9.87 1.32
C HIS A 66 -6.61 9.88 2.81
N PHE A 67 -5.92 8.83 3.26
CA PHE A 67 -5.61 8.66 4.67
C PHE A 67 -4.38 9.51 5.04
N ALA A 68 -4.63 10.79 5.32
CA ALA A 68 -3.63 11.75 5.78
C ALA A 68 -4.14 12.44 7.05
N ASP A 69 -3.21 12.94 7.87
CA ASP A 69 -3.56 13.73 9.03
C ASP A 69 -3.88 15.20 8.64
N LYS A 70 -4.35 15.98 9.60
CA LYS A 70 -4.67 17.41 9.40
C LYS A 70 -3.48 18.28 9.00
N HIS A 71 -2.26 17.78 9.06
CA HIS A 71 -1.03 18.45 8.66
C HIS A 71 -0.52 17.97 7.30
N GLY A 72 -1.30 17.15 6.57
CA GLY A 72 -0.92 16.60 5.28
C GLY A 72 0.10 15.46 5.34
N ARG A 73 0.32 14.84 6.51
CA ARG A 73 1.16 13.65 6.65
C ARG A 73 0.31 12.40 6.48
N LEU A 74 0.88 11.35 5.87
CA LEU A 74 0.19 10.08 5.78
C LEU A 74 -0.16 9.55 7.17
N LYS A 75 -1.38 9.02 7.31
CA LYS A 75 -1.77 8.21 8.46
C LYS A 75 -0.92 6.95 8.46
N THR A 76 -0.44 6.55 9.63
CA THR A 76 0.36 5.35 9.79
C THR A 76 -0.44 4.24 10.45
N PHE A 77 -0.12 3.00 10.08
CA PHE A 77 -0.87 1.80 10.45
C PHE A 77 0.06 0.73 11.04
N ASP A 78 -0.49 -0.14 11.88
CA ASP A 78 0.23 -1.29 12.44
C ASP A 78 0.48 -2.37 11.39
N TYR A 79 -0.45 -2.51 10.43
CA TYR A 79 -0.36 -3.47 9.34
C TYR A 79 -0.75 -2.81 8.02
N VAL A 80 0.09 -3.00 7.01
CA VAL A 80 -0.20 -2.60 5.63
C VAL A 80 -0.02 -3.80 4.72
N VAL A 81 -1.04 -4.11 3.93
CA VAL A 81 -1.00 -5.20 2.95
C VAL A 81 -1.29 -4.62 1.58
N ALA A 82 -0.70 -5.16 0.52
CA ALA A 82 -0.98 -4.70 -0.82
C ALA A 82 -0.70 -5.76 -1.88
N ASN A 83 -1.56 -5.80 -2.88
CA ASN A 83 -1.31 -6.45 -4.16
C ASN A 83 -1.50 -5.40 -5.26
N PRO A 84 -0.54 -4.46 -5.43
CA PRO A 84 -0.69 -3.36 -6.37
C PRO A 84 -0.62 -3.83 -7.83
N PRO A 85 -1.13 -3.02 -8.78
CA PRO A 85 -1.00 -3.34 -10.20
C PRO A 85 0.48 -3.34 -10.61
N PHE A 86 0.91 -4.43 -11.28
CA PHE A 86 2.32 -4.63 -11.63
C PHE A 86 2.76 -3.75 -12.80
N SER A 87 3.98 -3.24 -12.71
CA SER A 87 4.68 -2.54 -13.79
C SER A 87 3.88 -1.38 -14.41
N THR A 88 3.13 -0.66 -13.59
CA THR A 88 2.32 0.47 -14.02
C THR A 88 3.19 1.58 -14.62
N LYS A 89 2.96 1.90 -15.90
CA LYS A 89 3.78 2.87 -16.64
C LYS A 89 3.44 4.33 -16.31
N ALA A 90 2.18 4.60 -15.98
CA ALA A 90 1.66 5.95 -15.75
C ALA A 90 1.39 6.22 -14.26
N TRP A 91 2.19 5.63 -13.38
CA TRP A 91 1.99 5.70 -11.94
C TRP A 91 2.06 7.13 -11.36
N ALA A 92 2.81 8.03 -12.01
CA ALA A 92 2.99 9.42 -11.59
C ALA A 92 1.92 10.38 -12.18
N ASN A 93 0.91 9.86 -12.88
CA ASN A 93 -0.14 10.72 -13.41
C ASN A 93 -0.89 11.43 -12.27
N GLY A 94 -1.03 12.75 -12.41
CA GLY A 94 -1.78 13.57 -11.46
C GLY A 94 -0.97 14.16 -10.32
N PHE A 95 0.36 13.90 -10.22
CA PHE A 95 1.23 14.53 -9.24
C PHE A 95 2.69 14.58 -9.70
N ASP A 96 3.52 15.36 -9.02
CA ASP A 96 4.97 15.44 -9.24
C ASP A 96 5.70 14.64 -8.15
N PRO A 97 6.26 13.47 -8.47
CA PRO A 97 6.98 12.66 -7.48
C PRO A 97 8.25 13.33 -6.92
N GLY A 98 8.82 14.30 -7.66
CA GLY A 98 9.98 15.08 -7.21
C GLY A 98 9.64 16.04 -6.07
N ASN A 99 8.37 16.45 -5.99
CA ASN A 99 7.82 17.35 -4.98
C ASN A 99 6.72 16.65 -4.15
N ASP A 100 6.93 15.40 -3.79
CA ASP A 100 5.97 14.62 -3.02
C ASP A 100 5.74 15.21 -1.63
N LEU A 101 4.52 15.71 -1.38
CA LEU A 101 4.13 16.34 -0.12
C LEU A 101 4.18 15.40 1.09
N TYR A 102 4.17 14.09 0.83
CA TYR A 102 4.10 13.05 1.86
C TYR A 102 5.47 12.44 2.20
N GLY A 103 6.52 12.87 1.51
CA GLY A 103 7.89 12.37 1.75
C GLY A 103 8.13 10.89 1.42
N ARG A 104 7.23 10.28 0.62
CA ARG A 104 7.27 8.84 0.30
C ARG A 104 8.54 8.41 -0.41
N PHE A 105 9.10 9.29 -1.23
CA PHE A 105 10.25 8.98 -2.10
C PHE A 105 11.60 9.38 -1.51
N ALA A 106 11.70 9.47 -0.17
CA ALA A 106 12.97 9.76 0.53
C ALA A 106 14.09 8.75 0.21
N PHE A 107 13.72 7.50 -0.12
CA PHE A 107 14.68 6.46 -0.55
C PHE A 107 15.04 6.52 -2.02
N GLY A 108 14.48 7.44 -2.79
CA GLY A 108 14.75 7.67 -4.20
C GLY A 108 13.48 7.65 -5.05
N LEU A 109 13.57 8.31 -6.21
CA LEU A 109 12.45 8.36 -7.16
C LEU A 109 12.40 7.06 -7.97
N PRO A 110 11.25 6.38 -8.01
CA PRO A 110 11.04 5.25 -8.92
C PRO A 110 11.16 5.65 -10.38
N PRO A 111 11.50 4.71 -11.28
CA PRO A 111 11.59 5.02 -12.71
C PRO A 111 10.21 5.46 -13.25
N ALA A 112 10.20 6.47 -14.13
CA ALA A 112 8.96 7.03 -14.68
C ALA A 112 8.05 6.01 -15.37
N LYS A 113 8.62 4.90 -15.88
CA LYS A 113 7.89 3.86 -16.62
C LYS A 113 7.59 2.60 -15.80
N ASN A 114 7.81 2.62 -14.49
CA ASN A 114 7.53 1.47 -13.62
C ASN A 114 7.21 1.91 -12.19
N GLY A 115 5.98 1.65 -11.75
CA GLY A 115 5.45 2.06 -10.45
C GLY A 115 5.62 1.05 -9.31
N ASP A 116 6.24 -0.11 -9.53
CA ASP A 116 6.33 -1.15 -8.50
C ASP A 116 6.93 -0.59 -7.19
N TYR A 117 8.02 0.15 -7.29
CA TYR A 117 8.63 0.81 -6.15
C TYR A 117 7.85 2.01 -5.62
N ALA A 118 7.00 2.66 -6.42
CA ALA A 118 6.17 3.74 -5.92
C ALA A 118 5.15 3.22 -4.90
N PHE A 119 4.51 2.09 -5.19
CA PHE A 119 3.60 1.43 -4.25
C PHE A 119 4.35 0.89 -3.03
N LEU A 120 5.50 0.27 -3.20
CA LEU A 120 6.30 -0.22 -2.07
C LEU A 120 6.71 0.92 -1.13
N LEU A 121 7.15 2.06 -1.67
CA LEU A 121 7.52 3.23 -0.87
C LEU A 121 6.32 3.88 -0.20
N HIS A 122 5.14 3.88 -0.84
CA HIS A 122 3.90 4.31 -0.19
C HIS A 122 3.54 3.40 0.99
N VAL A 123 3.65 2.08 0.83
CA VAL A 123 3.44 1.12 1.92
C VAL A 123 4.40 1.39 3.09
N LEU A 124 5.69 1.57 2.81
CA LEU A 124 6.68 1.89 3.84
C LEU A 124 6.35 3.19 4.58
N ALA A 125 5.96 4.24 3.86
CA ALA A 125 5.59 5.53 4.44
C ALA A 125 4.28 5.47 5.26
N SER A 126 3.45 4.46 5.01
CA SER A 126 2.18 4.22 5.72
C SER A 126 2.32 3.29 6.93
N LEU A 127 3.51 2.78 7.22
CA LEU A 127 3.76 1.97 8.42
C LEU A 127 4.16 2.84 9.62
N ASN A 128 3.62 2.53 10.79
CA ASN A 128 4.16 3.10 12.02
C ASN A 128 5.52 2.46 12.39
N SER A 129 6.19 2.96 13.43
CA SER A 129 7.54 2.54 13.79
C SER A 129 7.68 1.05 14.18
N THR A 130 6.60 0.39 14.55
CA THR A 130 6.54 -1.04 14.89
C THR A 130 5.73 -1.84 13.88
N GLY A 131 5.19 -1.18 12.87
CA GLY A 131 4.30 -1.73 11.87
C GLY A 131 4.96 -2.79 10.99
N LYS A 132 4.11 -3.63 10.41
CA LYS A 132 4.53 -4.71 9.50
C LYS A 132 3.77 -4.58 8.18
N GLY A 133 4.49 -4.74 7.07
CA GLY A 133 3.92 -4.72 5.73
C GLY A 133 4.11 -6.05 5.01
N ALA A 134 3.13 -6.41 4.18
CA ALA A 134 3.25 -7.50 3.22
C ALA A 134 2.79 -7.02 1.85
N VAL A 135 3.65 -7.14 0.85
CA VAL A 135 3.39 -6.63 -0.51
C VAL A 135 3.71 -7.69 -1.54
N ILE A 136 2.79 -7.95 -2.43
CA ILE A 136 3.02 -8.82 -3.59
C ILE A 136 3.58 -7.96 -4.71
N LEU A 137 4.74 -8.33 -5.23
CA LEU A 137 5.42 -7.60 -6.29
C LEU A 137 5.99 -8.57 -7.34
N PRO A 138 6.16 -8.13 -8.60
CA PRO A 138 6.81 -8.96 -9.61
C PRO A 138 8.27 -9.19 -9.23
N HIS A 139 8.79 -10.40 -9.49
CA HIS A 139 10.17 -10.78 -9.13
C HIS A 139 11.24 -9.83 -9.68
N GLY A 140 10.96 -9.09 -10.77
CA GLY A 140 11.84 -8.09 -11.34
C GLY A 140 12.31 -7.03 -10.35
N VAL A 141 11.54 -6.71 -9.30
CA VAL A 141 11.95 -5.76 -8.25
C VAL A 141 13.24 -6.17 -7.53
N LEU A 142 13.57 -7.45 -7.55
CA LEU A 142 14.77 -7.99 -6.89
C LEU A 142 16.06 -7.73 -7.67
N PHE A 143 16.01 -7.57 -8.99
CA PHE A 143 17.22 -7.51 -9.82
C PHE A 143 17.28 -6.37 -10.85
N ARG A 144 16.17 -5.67 -11.14
CA ARG A 144 16.22 -4.53 -12.07
C ARG A 144 17.22 -3.48 -11.57
N GLY A 145 17.97 -2.90 -12.53
CA GLY A 145 19.03 -1.92 -12.31
C GLY A 145 18.53 -0.47 -12.17
N GLY A 146 19.44 0.49 -12.30
CA GLY A 146 19.12 1.92 -12.30
C GLY A 146 18.53 2.43 -10.99
N ALA A 147 17.48 3.25 -11.09
CA ALA A 147 16.81 3.85 -9.92
C ALA A 147 16.28 2.80 -8.94
N GLU A 148 15.73 1.69 -9.44
CA GLU A 148 15.22 0.62 -8.58
C GLU A 148 16.35 -0.05 -7.77
N ALA A 149 17.53 -0.25 -8.36
CA ALA A 149 18.68 -0.79 -7.62
C ALA A 149 19.15 0.16 -6.51
N ALA A 150 19.11 1.48 -6.75
CA ALA A 150 19.47 2.47 -5.75
C ALA A 150 18.48 2.47 -4.57
N ILE A 151 17.16 2.45 -4.85
CA ILE A 151 16.11 2.39 -3.84
C ILE A 151 16.23 1.08 -3.04
N ARG A 152 16.35 -0.06 -3.73
CA ARG A 152 16.50 -1.38 -3.10
C ARG A 152 17.68 -1.42 -2.12
N ARG A 153 18.86 -0.90 -2.53
CA ARG A 153 20.03 -0.84 -1.66
C ARG A 153 19.76 -0.06 -0.38
N ARG A 154 19.05 1.06 -0.48
CA ARG A 154 18.70 1.87 0.69
C ARG A 154 17.70 1.16 1.61
N ILE A 155 16.63 0.57 1.06
CA ILE A 155 15.62 -0.19 1.82
C ILE A 155 16.27 -1.36 2.56
N VAL A 156 17.13 -2.13 1.88
CA VAL A 156 17.85 -3.26 2.49
C VAL A 156 18.84 -2.76 3.55
N GLY A 157 19.59 -1.69 3.26
CA GLY A 157 20.56 -1.12 4.19
C GLY A 157 19.93 -0.58 5.50
N HIS A 158 18.67 -0.16 5.46
CA HIS A 158 17.91 0.24 6.65
C HIS A 158 17.25 -0.93 7.39
N GLY A 159 17.37 -2.17 6.90
CA GLY A 159 16.83 -3.36 7.55
C GLY A 159 15.31 -3.46 7.52
N PHE A 160 14.63 -2.81 6.56
CA PHE A 160 13.18 -2.85 6.47
C PHE A 160 12.63 -4.19 5.96
N ILE A 161 13.45 -4.98 5.27
CA ILE A 161 13.00 -6.27 4.71
C ILE A 161 13.19 -7.37 5.74
N LYS A 162 12.08 -7.99 6.14
CA LYS A 162 12.05 -9.13 7.07
C LYS A 162 12.24 -10.48 6.37
N GLY A 163 11.74 -10.60 5.15
CA GLY A 163 11.81 -11.84 4.38
C GLY A 163 11.25 -11.68 2.98
N LEU A 164 11.56 -12.65 2.14
CA LEU A 164 11.06 -12.78 0.77
C LEU A 164 10.48 -14.17 0.61
N ILE A 165 9.30 -14.26 0.01
CA ILE A 165 8.60 -15.52 -0.27
C ILE A 165 8.40 -15.59 -1.77
N GLY A 166 8.92 -16.63 -2.41
CA GLY A 166 8.61 -16.95 -3.80
C GLY A 166 7.22 -17.60 -3.89
N LEU A 167 6.38 -17.09 -4.79
CA LEU A 167 5.05 -17.60 -5.09
C LEU A 167 5.07 -18.38 -6.40
#